data_de0c4317efb8e6d96052d65fb3a290f7
#
_entry.id   de0c4317efb8e6d96052d65fb3a290f7
#
_cell.length_a   1.000
_cell.length_b   1.000
_cell.length_c   1.000
_cell.angle_alpha   90.00
_cell.angle_beta   90.00
_cell.angle_gamma   90.00
#
_symmetry.space_group_name_H-M   'P 1'
#
loop_
_entity.id
_entity.type
_entity.pdbx_description
1 polymer ?
#
loop_
_entity_poly.entity_id
_entity_poly.type
_entity_poly.pdbx_seq_one_letter_code
_entity_poly.pdbx_strand_id
1 'polypeptide(L)'
;PLWSRGLGDVYKRQVCNNATWAAGEIALQYGADPEFHAWVPELLSKLMAMLVHPKCPKSLLENAAVTIGRLGLVATPMVAPQLHMFIEPWCQALWDIKDNEEKESAFLGLCMMIHANPNGATTGFAYFCNAVVRWTKPSARLNEEFRKVCRGS
;
A
#
# COMPACT_ATOMS: atom_id res chain seq x y z
N PRO A 1 25.61 22.93 14.11
CA PRO A 1 24.67 24.02 13.81
C PRO A 1 23.29 23.49 13.46
N LEU A 2 22.24 24.26 13.77
CA LEU A 2 20.83 23.86 13.53
C LEU A 2 20.53 23.49 12.08
N TRP A 3 21.20 24.14 11.12
CA TRP A 3 21.07 23.84 9.68
C TRP A 3 21.64 22.47 9.31
N SER A 4 22.68 21.99 9.95
CA SER A 4 23.25 20.65 9.68
C SER A 4 22.36 19.52 10.19
N ARG A 5 21.59 19.74 11.28
CA ARG A 5 20.57 18.78 11.74
C ARG A 5 19.41 18.70 10.76
N GLY A 6 18.95 19.87 10.26
CA GLY A 6 17.88 19.91 9.26
C GLY A 6 18.25 19.21 7.95
N LEU A 7 19.47 19.38 7.46
CA LEU A 7 19.98 18.66 6.28
C LEU A 7 20.10 17.15 6.49
N GLY A 8 20.54 16.72 7.67
CA GLY A 8 20.59 15.29 8.03
C GLY A 8 19.21 14.65 8.07
N ASP A 9 18.21 15.35 8.59
CA ASP A 9 16.83 14.85 8.65
C ASP A 9 16.16 14.82 7.27
N VAL A 10 16.43 15.79 6.40
CA VAL A 10 15.96 15.80 5.01
C VAL A 10 16.60 14.64 4.24
N TYR A 11 17.91 14.44 4.38
CA TYR A 11 18.61 13.32 3.73
C TYR A 11 18.07 11.96 4.19
N LYS A 12 17.89 11.75 5.48
CA LYS A 12 17.32 10.51 6.03
C LYS A 12 15.92 10.24 5.48
N ARG A 13 15.06 11.26 5.44
CA ARG A 13 13.71 11.14 4.88
C ARG A 13 13.74 10.75 3.40
N GLN A 14 14.62 11.35 2.62
CA GLN A 14 14.76 11.04 1.19
C GLN A 14 15.26 9.61 0.98
N VAL A 15 16.23 9.15 1.77
CA VAL A 15 16.72 7.77 1.72
C VAL A 15 15.60 6.78 2.06
N CYS A 16 14.84 7.02 3.13
CA CYS A 16 13.71 6.17 3.49
C CYS A 16 12.64 6.15 2.40
N ASN A 17 12.34 7.30 1.81
CA ASN A 17 11.37 7.43 0.73
C ASN A 17 11.77 6.63 -0.50
N ASN A 18 13.01 6.76 -0.93
CA ASN A 18 13.56 6.03 -2.08
C ASN A 18 13.65 4.52 -1.81
N ALA A 19 14.07 4.13 -0.62
CA ALA A 19 14.14 2.72 -0.23
C ALA A 19 12.76 2.06 -0.20
N THR A 20 11.76 2.78 0.30
CA THR A 20 10.36 2.30 0.36
C THR A 20 9.78 2.14 -1.05
N TRP A 21 10.01 3.11 -1.93
CA TRP A 21 9.62 3.02 -3.34
C TRP A 21 10.33 1.84 -4.04
N ALA A 22 11.65 1.73 -3.88
CA ALA A 22 12.44 0.65 -4.47
C ALA A 22 11.97 -0.74 -4.01
N ALA A 23 11.59 -0.88 -2.74
CA ALA A 23 11.02 -2.13 -2.22
C ALA A 23 9.73 -2.52 -2.95
N GLY A 24 8.89 -1.55 -3.31
CA GLY A 24 7.68 -1.77 -4.11
C GLY A 24 7.98 -2.21 -5.55
N GLU A 25 9.01 -1.63 -6.18
CA GLU A 25 9.47 -2.05 -7.51
C GLU A 25 10.06 -3.46 -7.49
N ILE A 26 10.88 -3.77 -6.48
CA ILE A 26 11.46 -5.11 -6.27
C ILE A 26 10.34 -6.14 -6.07
N ALA A 27 9.29 -5.80 -5.30
CA ALA A 27 8.15 -6.68 -5.10
C ALA A 27 7.47 -7.06 -6.41
N LEU A 28 7.23 -6.11 -7.31
CA LEU A 28 6.63 -6.40 -8.62
C LEU A 28 7.54 -7.25 -9.51
N GLN A 29 8.85 -7.04 -9.45
CA GLN A 29 9.82 -7.71 -10.32
C GLN A 29 10.18 -9.11 -9.82
N TYR A 30 10.32 -9.31 -8.52
CA TYR A 30 10.80 -10.54 -7.90
C TYR A 30 9.78 -11.21 -6.97
N GLY A 31 8.55 -10.75 -6.95
CA GLY A 31 7.51 -11.25 -6.04
C GLY A 31 7.15 -12.73 -6.20
N ALA A 32 7.50 -13.36 -7.35
CA ALA A 32 7.35 -14.79 -7.54
C ALA A 32 8.51 -15.61 -6.94
N ASP A 33 9.59 -14.97 -6.52
CA ASP A 33 10.76 -15.65 -5.96
C ASP A 33 10.51 -16.03 -4.49
N PRO A 34 10.72 -17.32 -4.12
CA PRO A 34 10.60 -17.76 -2.73
C PRO A 34 11.54 -17.03 -1.75
N GLU A 35 12.72 -16.60 -2.21
CA GLU A 35 13.64 -15.83 -1.38
C GLU A 35 13.07 -14.47 -1.03
N PHE A 36 12.35 -13.83 -1.97
CA PHE A 36 11.66 -12.58 -1.69
C PHE A 36 10.59 -12.74 -0.60
N HIS A 37 9.86 -13.85 -0.60
CA HIS A 37 8.82 -14.12 0.39
C HIS A 37 9.35 -14.16 1.83
N ALA A 38 10.61 -14.55 2.03
CA ALA A 38 11.22 -14.54 3.35
C ALA A 38 11.33 -13.12 3.96
N TRP A 39 11.39 -12.08 3.12
CA TRP A 39 11.48 -10.68 3.55
C TRP A 39 10.11 -10.01 3.81
N VAL A 40 9.03 -10.57 3.24
CA VAL A 40 7.70 -9.96 3.29
C VAL A 40 7.21 -9.65 4.72
N PRO A 41 7.32 -10.56 5.71
CA PRO A 41 6.80 -10.29 7.06
C PRO A 41 7.50 -9.10 7.73
N GLU A 42 8.82 -9.02 7.65
CA GLU A 42 9.58 -7.92 8.25
C GLU A 42 9.32 -6.61 7.52
N LEU A 43 9.31 -6.64 6.19
CA LEU A 43 9.04 -5.46 5.37
C LEU A 43 7.62 -4.93 5.64
N LEU A 44 6.62 -5.79 5.65
CA LEU A 44 5.23 -5.43 5.95
C LEU A 44 5.10 -4.78 7.33
N SER A 45 5.74 -5.35 8.35
CA SER A 45 5.72 -4.79 9.71
C SER A 45 6.26 -3.36 9.76
N LYS A 46 7.38 -3.10 9.08
CA LYS A 46 7.97 -1.76 8.99
C LYS A 46 7.07 -0.77 8.24
N LEU A 47 6.49 -1.19 7.12
CA LEU A 47 5.59 -0.36 6.32
C LEU A 47 4.31 -0.02 7.07
N MET A 48 3.72 -0.96 7.80
CA MET A 48 2.55 -0.72 8.63
C MET A 48 2.85 0.27 9.77
N ALA A 49 4.03 0.16 10.39
CA ALA A 49 4.46 1.12 11.40
C ALA A 49 4.58 2.55 10.83
N MET A 50 5.03 2.70 9.58
CA MET A 50 5.05 4.01 8.90
C MET A 50 3.65 4.56 8.69
N LEU A 51 2.68 3.74 8.27
CA LEU A 51 1.29 4.19 8.00
C LEU A 51 0.61 4.79 9.23
N VAL A 52 0.91 4.29 10.42
CA VAL A 52 0.28 4.76 11.67
C VAL A 52 1.12 5.79 12.41
N HIS A 53 2.32 6.12 11.94
CA HIS A 53 3.21 7.05 12.61
C HIS A 53 2.75 8.50 12.44
N PRO A 54 2.43 9.25 13.52
CA PRO A 54 1.78 10.55 13.43
C PRO A 54 2.62 11.66 12.77
N LYS A 55 3.93 11.46 12.69
CA LYS A 55 4.88 12.41 12.07
C LYS A 55 5.48 11.89 10.76
N CYS A 56 4.92 10.85 10.18
CA CYS A 56 5.42 10.33 8.91
C CYS A 56 5.12 11.32 7.78
N PRO A 57 6.11 11.71 6.97
CA PRO A 57 5.88 12.60 5.83
C PRO A 57 4.88 12.00 4.84
N LYS A 58 4.04 12.84 4.23
CA LYS A 58 3.00 12.41 3.28
C LYS A 58 3.56 11.52 2.15
N SER A 59 4.66 11.93 1.52
CA SER A 59 5.29 11.15 0.44
C SER A 59 5.75 9.77 0.88
N LEU A 60 6.21 9.63 2.13
CA LEU A 60 6.61 8.34 2.69
C LEU A 60 5.41 7.47 3.02
N LEU A 61 4.30 8.07 3.52
CA LEU A 61 3.02 7.36 3.70
C LEU A 61 2.48 6.83 2.38
N GLU A 62 2.49 7.63 1.32
CA GLU A 62 2.05 7.25 -0.01
C GLU A 62 2.89 6.08 -0.55
N ASN A 63 4.22 6.16 -0.47
CA ASN A 63 5.11 5.08 -0.91
C ASN A 63 4.95 3.81 -0.06
N ALA A 64 4.76 3.93 1.26
CA ALA A 64 4.51 2.79 2.12
C ALA A 64 3.19 2.09 1.75
N ALA A 65 2.13 2.85 1.52
CA ALA A 65 0.85 2.31 1.11
C ALA A 65 0.92 1.63 -0.27
N VAL A 66 1.58 2.26 -1.26
CA VAL A 66 1.81 1.64 -2.58
C VAL A 66 2.57 0.32 -2.43
N THR A 67 3.63 0.31 -1.64
CA THR A 67 4.44 -0.90 -1.44
C THR A 67 3.65 -2.01 -0.75
N ILE A 68 2.85 -1.71 0.29
CA ILE A 68 1.94 -2.69 0.91
C ILE A 68 0.95 -3.26 -0.12
N GLY A 69 0.35 -2.41 -0.94
CA GLY A 69 -0.55 -2.87 -2.01
C GLY A 69 0.13 -3.82 -2.99
N ARG A 70 1.35 -3.50 -3.42
CA ARG A 70 2.16 -4.35 -4.31
C ARG A 70 2.57 -5.67 -3.64
N LEU A 71 2.90 -5.65 -2.35
CA LEU A 71 3.11 -6.89 -1.57
C LEU A 71 1.82 -7.74 -1.53
N GLY A 72 0.66 -7.10 -1.35
CA GLY A 72 -0.64 -7.77 -1.42
C GLY A 72 -0.93 -8.38 -2.78
N LEU A 73 -0.41 -7.80 -3.86
CA LEU A 73 -0.56 -8.33 -5.23
C LEU A 73 0.29 -9.58 -5.47
N VAL A 74 1.52 -9.60 -4.97
CA VAL A 74 2.50 -10.67 -5.27
C VAL A 74 2.59 -11.74 -4.17
N ALA A 75 2.22 -11.42 -2.94
CA ALA A 75 2.28 -12.30 -1.77
C ALA A 75 0.99 -12.23 -0.94
N THR A 76 -0.17 -12.25 -1.61
CA THR A 76 -1.50 -12.12 -0.99
C THR A 76 -1.69 -12.96 0.28
N PRO A 77 -1.34 -14.26 0.32
CA PRO A 77 -1.55 -15.09 1.51
C PRO A 77 -0.77 -14.62 2.74
N MET A 78 0.31 -13.87 2.55
CA MET A 78 1.15 -13.37 3.64
C MET A 78 0.69 -12.02 4.17
N VAL A 79 0.04 -11.21 3.32
CA VAL A 79 -0.35 -9.83 3.64
C VAL A 79 -1.82 -9.73 4.05
N ALA A 80 -2.71 -10.43 3.36
CA ALA A 80 -4.15 -10.38 3.60
C ALA A 80 -4.60 -10.69 5.04
N PRO A 81 -3.95 -11.59 5.81
CA PRO A 81 -4.33 -11.83 7.21
C PRO A 81 -4.24 -10.58 8.10
N GLN A 82 -3.38 -9.62 7.75
CA GLN A 82 -3.18 -8.38 8.51
C GLN A 82 -3.98 -7.19 7.98
N LEU A 83 -4.85 -7.39 6.98
CA LEU A 83 -5.60 -6.35 6.29
C LEU A 83 -6.36 -5.42 7.26
N HIS A 84 -7.00 -5.99 8.28
CA HIS A 84 -7.77 -5.24 9.30
C HIS A 84 -6.94 -4.22 10.10
N MET A 85 -5.61 -4.38 10.12
CA MET A 85 -4.72 -3.50 10.87
C MET A 85 -4.34 -2.24 10.08
N PHE A 86 -4.44 -2.28 8.74
CA PHE A 86 -3.90 -1.19 7.94
C PHE A 86 -4.86 -0.65 6.86
N ILE A 87 -5.98 -1.30 6.57
CA ILE A 87 -6.86 -0.90 5.45
C ILE A 87 -7.33 0.57 5.55
N GLU A 88 -7.68 1.04 6.75
CA GLU A 88 -8.11 2.42 6.96
C GLU A 88 -6.99 3.44 6.64
N PRO A 89 -5.83 3.44 7.34
CA PRO A 89 -4.76 4.40 7.04
C PRO A 89 -4.19 4.22 5.63
N TRP A 90 -4.24 3.00 5.07
CA TRP A 90 -3.84 2.73 3.70
C TRP A 90 -4.72 3.47 2.68
N CYS A 91 -6.03 3.36 2.82
CA CYS A 91 -6.97 4.07 1.94
C CYS A 91 -6.82 5.58 2.06
N GLN A 92 -6.68 6.10 3.28
CA GLN A 92 -6.45 7.53 3.53
C GLN A 92 -5.16 8.05 2.89
N ALA A 93 -4.09 7.23 2.88
CA ALA A 93 -2.83 7.63 2.27
C ALA A 93 -2.93 7.77 0.74
N LEU A 94 -3.77 6.97 0.08
CA LEU A 94 -3.80 6.89 -1.40
C LEU A 94 -5.03 7.53 -2.07
N TRP A 95 -6.09 7.86 -1.34
CA TRP A 95 -7.32 8.31 -1.99
C TRP A 95 -7.24 9.64 -2.74
N ASP A 96 -6.32 10.54 -2.33
CA ASP A 96 -6.17 11.87 -2.95
C ASP A 96 -4.99 11.96 -3.95
N ILE A 97 -4.23 10.88 -4.15
CA ILE A 97 -3.18 10.92 -5.16
C ILE A 97 -3.77 10.77 -6.57
N LYS A 98 -3.08 11.34 -7.56
CA LYS A 98 -3.50 11.21 -8.95
C LYS A 98 -3.49 9.75 -9.38
N ASP A 99 -4.43 9.41 -10.26
CA ASP A 99 -4.45 8.11 -10.93
C ASP A 99 -3.16 7.92 -11.74
N ASN A 100 -2.45 6.85 -11.46
CA ASN A 100 -1.22 6.44 -12.13
C ASN A 100 -1.01 4.93 -11.97
N GLU A 101 0.01 4.39 -12.62
CA GLU A 101 0.31 2.95 -12.59
C GLU A 101 0.69 2.43 -11.20
N GLU A 102 1.35 3.26 -10.38
CA GLU A 102 1.71 2.89 -9.00
C GLU A 102 0.47 2.74 -8.13
N LYS A 103 -0.44 3.71 -8.18
CA LYS A 103 -1.74 3.65 -7.49
C LYS A 103 -2.56 2.46 -7.99
N GLU A 104 -2.57 2.20 -9.29
CA GLU A 104 -3.30 1.08 -9.88
C GLU A 104 -2.79 -0.27 -9.37
N SER A 105 -1.48 -0.51 -9.43
CA SER A 105 -0.89 -1.74 -8.92
C SER A 105 -1.19 -1.96 -7.43
N ALA A 106 -1.17 -0.89 -6.64
CA ALA A 106 -1.49 -0.93 -5.22
C ALA A 106 -2.96 -1.30 -4.96
N PHE A 107 -3.90 -0.69 -5.69
CA PHE A 107 -5.34 -0.99 -5.54
C PHE A 107 -5.71 -2.37 -6.07
N LEU A 108 -5.06 -2.86 -7.13
CA LEU A 108 -5.20 -4.27 -7.54
C LEU A 108 -4.81 -5.21 -6.40
N GLY A 109 -3.68 -4.94 -5.74
CA GLY A 109 -3.25 -5.72 -4.58
C GLY A 109 -4.24 -5.63 -3.41
N LEU A 110 -4.81 -4.44 -3.14
CA LEU A 110 -5.86 -4.30 -2.10
C LEU A 110 -7.10 -5.15 -2.44
N CYS A 111 -7.56 -5.13 -3.68
CA CYS A 111 -8.68 -5.98 -4.10
C CYS A 111 -8.38 -7.48 -3.90
N MET A 112 -7.17 -7.92 -4.26
CA MET A 112 -6.73 -9.31 -4.02
C MET A 112 -6.74 -9.67 -2.53
N MET A 113 -6.27 -8.76 -1.66
CA MET A 113 -6.30 -8.97 -0.21
C MET A 113 -7.72 -9.02 0.35
N ILE A 114 -8.63 -8.19 -0.15
CA ILE A 114 -10.05 -8.20 0.26
C ILE A 114 -10.71 -9.52 -0.17
N HIS A 115 -10.46 -10.00 -1.38
CA HIS A 115 -10.97 -11.31 -1.83
C HIS A 115 -10.44 -12.46 -0.96
N ALA A 116 -9.17 -12.42 -0.57
CA ALA A 116 -8.56 -13.45 0.26
C ALA A 116 -9.01 -13.38 1.74
N ASN A 117 -9.33 -12.20 2.24
CA ASN A 117 -9.76 -11.94 3.62
C ASN A 117 -10.87 -10.87 3.70
N PRO A 118 -12.09 -11.16 3.25
CA PRO A 118 -13.19 -10.19 3.27
C PRO A 118 -13.54 -9.71 4.68
N ASN A 119 -13.42 -10.57 5.69
CA ASN A 119 -13.66 -10.18 7.08
C ASN A 119 -12.64 -9.15 7.59
N GLY A 120 -11.41 -9.21 7.11
CA GLY A 120 -10.37 -8.23 7.42
C GLY A 120 -10.62 -6.84 6.82
N ALA A 121 -11.49 -6.74 5.82
CA ALA A 121 -11.86 -5.46 5.21
C ALA A 121 -13.04 -4.76 5.92
N THR A 122 -13.78 -5.44 6.78
CA THR A 122 -15.06 -4.97 7.34
C THR A 122 -14.91 -3.59 8.02
N THR A 123 -13.91 -3.40 8.86
CA THR A 123 -13.70 -2.15 9.61
C THR A 123 -13.31 -0.97 8.71
N GLY A 124 -12.62 -1.24 7.60
CA GLY A 124 -12.13 -0.24 6.66
C GLY A 124 -12.92 -0.15 5.36
N PHE A 125 -14.03 -0.89 5.22
CA PHE A 125 -14.76 -0.95 3.94
C PHE A 125 -15.32 0.40 3.48
N ALA A 126 -15.77 1.25 4.41
CA ALA A 126 -16.22 2.60 4.09
C ALA A 126 -15.06 3.47 3.53
N TYR A 127 -13.86 3.30 4.05
CA TYR A 127 -12.64 3.98 3.55
C TYR A 127 -12.27 3.47 2.16
N PHE A 128 -12.39 2.17 1.92
CA PHE A 128 -12.21 1.58 0.59
C PHE A 128 -13.19 2.17 -0.42
N CYS A 129 -14.49 2.18 -0.12
CA CYS A 129 -15.51 2.78 -0.98
C CYS A 129 -15.22 4.26 -1.27
N ASN A 130 -14.80 5.03 -0.25
CA ASN A 130 -14.44 6.42 -0.39
C ASN A 130 -13.21 6.62 -1.30
N ALA A 131 -12.23 5.72 -1.22
CA ALA A 131 -11.08 5.72 -2.12
C ALA A 131 -11.46 5.36 -3.56
N VAL A 132 -12.36 4.38 -3.75
CA VAL A 132 -12.83 3.94 -5.07
C VAL A 132 -13.56 5.06 -5.82
N VAL A 133 -14.47 5.79 -5.16
CA VAL A 133 -15.25 6.87 -5.82
C VAL A 133 -14.38 8.06 -6.23
N ARG A 134 -13.16 8.17 -5.74
CA ARG A 134 -12.20 9.22 -6.10
C ARG A 134 -11.35 8.87 -7.32
N TRP A 135 -11.43 7.65 -7.82
CA TRP A 135 -10.82 7.29 -9.09
C TRP A 135 -11.53 7.99 -10.24
N THR A 136 -10.76 8.61 -11.14
CA THR A 136 -11.29 9.30 -12.32
C THR A 136 -11.24 8.41 -13.56
N LYS A 137 -10.17 7.64 -13.74
CA LYS A 137 -9.95 6.78 -14.91
C LYS A 137 -9.30 5.45 -14.49
N PRO A 138 -10.01 4.58 -13.76
CA PRO A 138 -9.50 3.25 -13.47
C PRO A 138 -9.39 2.46 -14.78
N SER A 139 -8.37 1.59 -14.89
CA SER A 139 -8.30 0.66 -16.03
C SER A 139 -9.50 -0.28 -16.03
N ALA A 140 -9.77 -0.92 -17.18
CA ALA A 140 -10.85 -1.91 -17.29
C ALA A 140 -10.67 -3.04 -16.27
N ARG A 141 -9.42 -3.49 -16.06
CA ARG A 141 -9.07 -4.52 -15.08
C ARG A 141 -9.39 -4.06 -13.64
N LEU A 142 -8.92 -2.89 -13.25
CA LEU A 142 -9.14 -2.36 -11.90
C LEU A 142 -10.63 -2.12 -11.64
N ASN A 143 -11.35 -1.57 -12.62
CA ASN A 143 -12.78 -1.33 -12.50
C ASN A 143 -13.57 -2.62 -12.32
N GLU A 144 -13.17 -3.71 -12.98
CA GLU A 144 -13.79 -5.03 -12.78
C GLU A 144 -13.50 -5.57 -11.36
N GLU A 145 -12.28 -5.43 -10.85
CA GLU A 145 -11.95 -5.83 -9.48
C GLU A 145 -12.74 -5.02 -8.44
N PHE A 146 -12.93 -3.71 -8.63
CA PHE A 146 -13.79 -2.90 -7.77
C PHE A 146 -15.22 -3.41 -7.76
N ARG A 147 -15.78 -3.77 -8.93
CA ARG A 147 -17.13 -4.34 -9.03
C ARG A 147 -17.26 -5.66 -8.29
N LYS A 148 -16.26 -6.55 -8.42
CA LYS A 148 -16.26 -7.83 -7.69
C LYS A 148 -16.25 -7.61 -6.19
N VAL A 149 -15.36 -6.77 -5.67
CA VAL A 149 -15.30 -6.45 -4.24
C VAL A 149 -16.61 -5.86 -3.73
N CYS A 150 -17.22 -4.91 -4.47
CA CYS A 150 -18.48 -4.28 -4.05
C CYS A 150 -19.70 -5.22 -4.13
N ARG A 151 -19.65 -6.27 -4.95
CA ARG A 151 -20.74 -7.27 -5.06
C ARG A 151 -20.61 -8.40 -4.03
N GLY A 152 -19.47 -8.53 -3.36
CA GLY A 152 -19.26 -9.57 -2.36
C GLY A 152 -19.12 -10.97 -2.96
N SER A 153 -18.62 -11.07 -4.19
CA SER A 153 -18.42 -12.33 -4.91
C SER A 153 -17.06 -12.91 -4.65
#